data_aafc6a1035001d82fbed8f2e688c0e30
#
_entry.id   aafc6a1035001d82fbed8f2e688c0e30
#
_cell.length_a   1.000
_cell.length_b   1.000
_cell.length_c   1.000
_cell.angle_alpha   90.00
_cell.angle_beta   90.00
_cell.angle_gamma   90.00
#
_symmetry.space_group_name_H-M   'P 1'
#
loop_
_entity.id
_entity.type
_entity.pdbx_description
1 polymer ?
#
loop_
_entity_poly.entity_id
_entity_poly.type
_entity_poly.pdbx_seq_one_letter_code
_entity_poly.pdbx_strand_id
1 'polypeptide(L)'
;VGEPGDGGAGPEGTDTADGALNRAAPASAELAAPDGRPLLVAVHGWLLSGRLWQPLERQLADRLDVWSPDLPGFGAASRPRGLQPSLASYGRWLAAAVRRQAVGRPVVLLGHSLGGSVALHAAPLLGDQLRGVVQVAAGGGVYQPRAFARVRQGGAAFLALRPAWLAGVPALAPWRAPLVAELRAARGLLASSTNRGAVAGLPRLAAALTVPSLWIAGSRDTVMEPRYVRHLAGYCPQHRFTLLEGAGHLPMRAMPGPLGSLIETWLREEGILA
;
A
#
# COMPACT_ATOMS: atom_id res chain seq x y z
N VAL A 1 34.17 46.12 40.79
CA VAL A 1 33.43 46.95 39.83
C VAL A 1 33.64 46.33 38.44
N GLY A 2 32.68 45.72 37.85
CA GLY A 2 32.77 45.12 36.53
C GLY A 2 31.72 44.02 36.36
N GLU A 3 30.55 44.38 35.90
CA GLU A 3 29.48 43.43 35.54
C GLU A 3 29.89 42.61 34.30
N PRO A 4 29.52 41.29 34.22
CA PRO A 4 29.62 40.53 32.99
C PRO A 4 28.27 40.60 32.24
N GLY A 5 28.37 40.84 30.93
CA GLY A 5 27.29 40.95 29.98
C GLY A 5 26.52 39.66 29.76
N ASP A 6 25.25 39.87 29.60
CA ASP A 6 24.21 38.93 29.21
C ASP A 6 24.44 38.40 27.78
N GLY A 7 24.66 37.09 27.64
CA GLY A 7 24.77 36.37 26.39
C GLY A 7 23.46 35.63 26.07
N GLY A 8 22.55 36.28 25.35
CA GLY A 8 21.29 35.68 24.92
C GLY A 8 21.51 34.49 24.01
N ALA A 9 21.10 33.30 24.47
CA ALA A 9 20.94 32.11 23.67
C ALA A 9 19.66 32.24 22.81
N GLY A 10 19.83 32.30 21.53
CA GLY A 10 18.72 32.18 20.57
C GLY A 10 18.10 30.79 20.58
N PRO A 11 16.83 30.64 20.25
CA PRO A 11 16.15 29.35 20.29
C PRO A 11 16.67 28.44 19.17
N GLU A 12 17.14 27.27 19.56
CA GLU A 12 17.42 26.17 18.65
C GLU A 12 16.15 25.81 17.87
N GLY A 13 16.20 25.96 16.54
CA GLY A 13 15.16 25.55 15.63
C GLY A 13 15.00 24.04 15.70
N THR A 14 13.90 23.58 16.25
CA THR A 14 13.42 22.21 16.09
C THR A 14 13.05 22.02 14.62
N ASP A 15 14.01 21.54 13.84
CA ASP A 15 13.79 21.06 12.48
C ASP A 15 12.98 19.77 12.57
N THR A 16 11.66 19.94 12.62
CA THR A 16 10.71 18.84 12.77
C THR A 16 10.78 17.96 11.53
N ALA A 17 10.88 16.67 11.73
CA ALA A 17 10.90 15.61 10.72
C ALA A 17 9.74 15.69 9.68
N ASP A 18 8.76 16.55 9.91
CA ASP A 18 7.62 16.86 9.04
C ASP A 18 8.02 17.60 7.74
N GLY A 19 9.08 18.42 7.78
CA GLY A 19 9.52 19.16 6.59
C GLY A 19 10.13 18.30 5.48
N ALA A 20 10.71 17.13 5.83
CA ALA A 20 11.36 16.24 4.87
C ALA A 20 10.37 15.31 4.13
N LEU A 21 9.20 15.03 4.74
CA LEU A 21 8.14 14.23 4.12
C LEU A 21 7.41 14.98 3.00
N ASN A 22 7.55 16.30 2.95
CA ASN A 22 6.72 17.16 2.11
C ASN A 22 7.28 17.40 0.69
N ARG A 23 8.49 16.93 0.34
CA ARG A 23 9.16 17.27 -0.93
C ARG A 23 9.19 16.19 -2.00
N ALA A 24 8.52 15.05 -1.86
CA ALA A 24 8.73 13.90 -2.75
C ALA A 24 7.48 13.28 -3.38
N ALA A 25 6.37 14.00 -3.47
CA ALA A 25 5.32 13.64 -4.42
C ALA A 25 5.44 14.57 -5.62
N PRO A 26 5.44 14.08 -6.88
CA PRO A 26 5.24 14.97 -8.01
C PRO A 26 3.93 15.74 -7.78
N ALA A 27 3.89 17.00 -8.17
CA ALA A 27 2.68 17.81 -8.16
C ALA A 27 1.68 17.19 -9.15
N SER A 28 1.00 16.13 -8.71
CA SER A 28 -0.21 15.65 -9.34
C SER A 28 -1.28 16.66 -9.01
N ALA A 29 -1.98 17.17 -10.02
CA ALA A 29 -3.13 18.05 -9.82
C ALA A 29 -4.01 17.48 -8.70
N GLU A 30 -4.46 18.32 -7.77
CA GLU A 30 -5.43 17.95 -6.76
C GLU A 30 -6.61 17.28 -7.47
N LEU A 31 -6.88 16.03 -7.10
CA LEU A 31 -8.06 15.32 -7.59
C LEU A 31 -9.28 15.86 -6.84
N ALA A 32 -9.62 17.12 -7.10
CA ALA A 32 -10.88 17.68 -6.62
C ALA A 32 -12.01 16.94 -7.32
N ALA A 33 -12.93 16.33 -6.57
CA ALA A 33 -14.15 15.78 -7.13
C ALA A 33 -15.27 16.79 -6.97
N PRO A 34 -15.76 17.38 -8.08
CA PRO A 34 -16.93 18.25 -8.03
C PRO A 34 -18.17 17.54 -7.44
N ASP A 35 -18.21 16.22 -7.54
CA ASP A 35 -19.44 15.41 -7.32
C ASP A 35 -19.41 14.57 -6.02
N GLY A 36 -18.42 14.78 -5.13
CA GLY A 36 -18.32 14.00 -3.88
C GLY A 36 -17.99 12.50 -4.08
N ARG A 37 -17.63 12.09 -5.29
CA ARG A 37 -17.26 10.68 -5.58
C ARG A 37 -16.08 10.24 -4.74
N PRO A 38 -16.09 9.00 -4.20
CA PRO A 38 -14.96 8.48 -3.45
C PRO A 38 -13.72 8.29 -4.35
N LEU A 39 -12.54 8.44 -3.77
CA LEU A 39 -11.27 8.10 -4.41
C LEU A 39 -10.84 6.70 -4.00
N LEU A 40 -10.66 5.79 -4.97
CA LEU A 40 -10.03 4.49 -4.74
C LEU A 40 -8.51 4.64 -4.80
N VAL A 41 -7.84 4.44 -3.67
CA VAL A 41 -6.38 4.49 -3.57
C VAL A 41 -5.81 3.08 -3.66
N ALA A 42 -5.21 2.75 -4.79
CA ALA A 42 -4.78 1.39 -5.12
C ALA A 42 -3.26 1.20 -4.89
N VAL A 43 -2.91 0.47 -3.84
CA VAL A 43 -1.54 0.27 -3.35
C VAL A 43 -0.98 -1.06 -3.83
N HIS A 44 0.14 -1.01 -4.57
CA HIS A 44 0.78 -2.19 -5.15
C HIS A 44 1.59 -3.01 -4.13
N GLY A 45 1.90 -4.26 -4.49
CA GLY A 45 2.72 -5.17 -3.70
C GLY A 45 4.24 -4.93 -3.84
N TRP A 46 5.03 -5.77 -3.17
CA TRP A 46 6.49 -5.73 -3.20
C TRP A 46 7.04 -5.90 -4.63
N LEU A 47 8.02 -5.08 -5.00
CA LEU A 47 8.66 -5.03 -6.33
C LEU A 47 7.70 -4.72 -7.50
N LEU A 48 6.52 -4.23 -7.24
CA LEU A 48 5.55 -3.81 -8.25
C LEU A 48 5.51 -2.27 -8.35
N SER A 49 4.58 -1.75 -9.12
CA SER A 49 4.32 -0.31 -9.29
C SER A 49 2.82 -0.05 -9.45
N GLY A 50 2.40 1.20 -9.36
CA GLY A 50 1.02 1.61 -9.57
C GLY A 50 0.45 1.18 -10.93
N ARG A 51 1.30 1.05 -11.95
CA ARG A 51 0.89 0.53 -13.28
C ARG A 51 0.18 -0.81 -13.24
N LEU A 52 0.37 -1.58 -12.16
CA LEU A 52 -0.34 -2.85 -11.96
C LEU A 52 -1.85 -2.68 -12.02
N TRP A 53 -2.36 -1.53 -11.62
CA TRP A 53 -3.77 -1.24 -11.49
C TRP A 53 -4.42 -0.64 -12.76
N GLN A 54 -3.64 -0.29 -13.79
CA GLN A 54 -4.16 0.31 -15.02
C GLN A 54 -5.34 -0.42 -15.66
N PRO A 55 -5.42 -1.78 -15.70
CA PRO A 55 -6.60 -2.46 -16.21
C PRO A 55 -7.85 -2.18 -15.37
N LEU A 56 -7.71 -2.14 -14.05
CA LEU A 56 -8.78 -1.82 -13.11
C LEU A 56 -9.20 -0.34 -13.21
N GLU A 57 -8.23 0.57 -13.31
CA GLU A 57 -8.48 2.01 -13.52
C GLU A 57 -9.36 2.24 -14.75
N ARG A 58 -9.00 1.63 -15.89
CA ARG A 58 -9.78 1.75 -17.13
C ARG A 58 -11.20 1.19 -17.00
N GLN A 59 -11.38 0.11 -16.26
CA GLN A 59 -12.68 -0.50 -16.05
C GLN A 59 -13.60 0.37 -15.18
N LEU A 60 -13.05 1.05 -14.19
CA LEU A 60 -13.81 1.83 -13.22
C LEU A 60 -13.91 3.33 -13.57
N ALA A 61 -13.24 3.79 -14.63
CA ALA A 61 -13.06 5.20 -14.96
C ALA A 61 -14.35 6.04 -15.01
N ASP A 62 -15.46 5.45 -15.51
CA ASP A 62 -16.75 6.15 -15.62
C ASP A 62 -17.49 6.28 -14.27
N ARG A 63 -17.06 5.54 -13.25
CA ARG A 63 -17.79 5.36 -11.99
C ARG A 63 -17.02 5.80 -10.77
N LEU A 64 -15.70 5.67 -10.79
CA LEU A 64 -14.84 5.85 -9.63
C LEU A 64 -13.46 6.38 -10.07
N ASP A 65 -12.99 7.40 -9.40
CA ASP A 65 -11.61 7.83 -9.60
C ASP A 65 -10.67 6.87 -8.89
N VAL A 66 -9.62 6.46 -9.60
CA VAL A 66 -8.59 5.56 -9.05
C VAL A 66 -7.25 6.28 -9.05
N TRP A 67 -6.62 6.33 -7.90
CA TRP A 67 -5.25 6.80 -7.75
C TRP A 67 -4.34 5.65 -7.33
N SER A 68 -3.35 5.35 -8.16
CA SER A 68 -2.44 4.22 -7.98
C SER A 68 -1.01 4.72 -7.78
N PRO A 69 -0.67 5.22 -6.58
CA PRO A 69 0.68 5.72 -6.32
C PRO A 69 1.73 4.62 -6.39
N ASP A 70 2.90 4.96 -6.90
CA ASP A 70 4.10 4.17 -6.63
C ASP A 70 4.52 4.37 -5.19
N LEU A 71 4.73 3.30 -4.45
CA LEU A 71 5.31 3.36 -3.11
C LEU A 71 6.76 3.90 -3.19
N PRO A 72 7.21 4.70 -2.20
CA PRO A 72 8.54 5.26 -2.20
C PRO A 72 9.66 4.25 -2.42
N GLY A 73 10.50 4.48 -3.41
CA GLY A 73 11.56 3.56 -3.83
C GLY A 73 11.12 2.47 -4.81
N PHE A 74 9.88 2.52 -5.30
CA PHE A 74 9.35 1.60 -6.32
C PHE A 74 8.83 2.37 -7.53
N GLY A 75 8.72 1.67 -8.67
CA GLY A 75 8.24 2.28 -9.90
C GLY A 75 9.05 3.53 -10.30
N ALA A 76 8.38 4.67 -10.39
CA ALA A 76 8.99 5.98 -10.68
C ALA A 76 9.19 6.84 -9.41
N ALA A 77 8.69 6.41 -8.24
CA ALA A 77 8.75 7.20 -7.03
C ALA A 77 10.11 7.08 -6.32
N SER A 78 10.79 8.21 -6.10
CA SER A 78 11.96 8.29 -5.25
C SER A 78 11.56 8.13 -3.77
N ARG A 79 12.40 7.47 -2.97
CA ARG A 79 12.18 7.39 -1.53
C ARG A 79 12.79 8.63 -0.83
N PRO A 80 12.02 9.36 -0.03
CA PRO A 80 12.55 10.42 0.82
C PRO A 80 13.66 9.89 1.75
N ARG A 81 14.74 10.66 1.92
CA ARG A 81 15.92 10.23 2.71
C ARG A 81 15.57 9.84 4.15
N GLY A 82 14.62 10.53 4.79
CA GLY A 82 14.19 10.26 6.16
C GLY A 82 13.19 9.10 6.30
N LEU A 83 12.59 8.61 5.20
CA LEU A 83 11.59 7.56 5.26
C LEU A 83 12.24 6.20 5.55
N GLN A 84 11.98 5.65 6.73
CA GLN A 84 12.42 4.31 7.10
C GLN A 84 11.61 3.27 6.33
N PRO A 85 12.24 2.25 5.69
CA PRO A 85 11.53 1.26 4.91
C PRO A 85 10.90 0.17 5.80
N SER A 86 9.80 0.53 6.45
CA SER A 86 8.96 -0.36 7.26
C SER A 86 7.50 -0.20 6.90
N LEU A 87 6.68 -1.24 7.16
CA LEU A 87 5.23 -1.20 6.88
C LEU A 87 4.56 -0.02 7.57
N ALA A 88 4.87 0.23 8.85
CA ALA A 88 4.29 1.34 9.61
C ALA A 88 4.68 2.71 9.04
N SER A 89 5.95 2.91 8.65
CA SER A 89 6.39 4.18 8.06
C SER A 89 5.77 4.42 6.70
N TYR A 90 5.61 3.37 5.89
CA TYR A 90 4.93 3.45 4.60
C TYR A 90 3.42 3.67 4.76
N GLY A 91 2.80 3.13 5.81
CA GLY A 91 1.41 3.44 6.16
C GLY A 91 1.23 4.92 6.51
N ARG A 92 2.11 5.50 7.34
CA ARG A 92 2.10 6.94 7.64
C ARG A 92 2.32 7.80 6.39
N TRP A 93 3.28 7.42 5.54
CA TRP A 93 3.51 8.10 4.27
C TRP A 93 2.27 8.04 3.39
N LEU A 94 1.63 6.87 3.27
CA LEU A 94 0.42 6.70 2.47
C LEU A 94 -0.72 7.59 3.00
N ALA A 95 -0.98 7.58 4.29
CA ALA A 95 -2.03 8.42 4.89
C ALA A 95 -1.77 9.92 4.65
N ALA A 96 -0.52 10.38 4.79
CA ALA A 96 -0.14 11.77 4.50
C ALA A 96 -0.31 12.09 2.99
N ALA A 97 0.05 11.17 2.10
CA ALA A 97 -0.13 11.33 0.66
C ALA A 97 -1.61 11.39 0.27
N VAL A 98 -2.44 10.51 0.85
CA VAL A 98 -3.90 10.50 0.64
C VAL A 98 -4.53 11.82 1.07
N ARG A 99 -4.20 12.34 2.26
CA ARG A 99 -4.73 13.63 2.74
C ARG A 99 -4.41 14.80 1.81
N ARG A 100 -3.23 14.79 1.18
CA ARG A 100 -2.87 15.83 0.19
C ARG A 100 -3.58 15.64 -1.14
N GLN A 101 -3.75 14.40 -1.58
CA GLN A 101 -4.31 14.09 -2.90
C GLN A 101 -5.84 14.12 -2.92
N ALA A 102 -6.48 13.77 -1.82
CA ALA A 102 -7.92 13.59 -1.69
C ALA A 102 -8.53 14.57 -0.67
N VAL A 103 -8.20 15.86 -0.79
CA VAL A 103 -8.70 16.89 0.12
C VAL A 103 -10.24 16.89 0.13
N GLY A 104 -10.83 16.65 1.31
CA GLY A 104 -12.28 16.66 1.50
C GLY A 104 -13.05 15.50 0.83
N ARG A 105 -12.37 14.55 0.17
CA ARG A 105 -13.02 13.43 -0.51
C ARG A 105 -13.09 12.19 0.37
N PRO A 106 -14.18 11.41 0.29
CA PRO A 106 -14.21 10.05 0.83
C PRO A 106 -13.17 9.18 0.11
N VAL A 107 -12.55 8.26 0.85
CA VAL A 107 -11.47 7.40 0.33
C VAL A 107 -11.77 5.93 0.60
N VAL A 108 -11.48 5.09 -0.37
CA VAL A 108 -11.39 3.64 -0.21
C VAL A 108 -9.95 3.22 -0.43
N LEU A 109 -9.37 2.49 0.52
CA LEU A 109 -8.03 1.91 0.36
C LEU A 109 -8.14 0.54 -0.30
N LEU A 110 -7.39 0.32 -1.37
CA LEU A 110 -7.24 -0.97 -2.03
C LEU A 110 -5.77 -1.39 -1.92
N GLY A 111 -5.47 -2.50 -1.28
CA GLY A 111 -4.10 -2.98 -1.11
C GLY A 111 -3.88 -4.38 -1.66
N HIS A 112 -2.83 -4.57 -2.46
CA HIS A 112 -2.40 -5.88 -2.94
C HIS A 112 -1.21 -6.41 -2.16
N SER A 113 -1.28 -7.63 -1.64
CA SER A 113 -0.15 -8.30 -0.99
C SER A 113 0.48 -7.42 0.10
N LEU A 114 1.77 -7.07 0.00
CA LEU A 114 2.45 -6.12 0.90
C LEU A 114 1.72 -4.76 0.98
N GLY A 115 1.18 -4.27 -0.15
CA GLY A 115 0.39 -3.04 -0.19
C GLY A 115 -0.84 -3.09 0.70
N GLY A 116 -1.43 -4.28 0.89
CA GLY A 116 -2.52 -4.49 1.84
C GLY A 116 -2.09 -4.26 3.29
N SER A 117 -0.90 -4.73 3.68
CA SER A 117 -0.35 -4.44 5.00
C SER A 117 -0.06 -2.94 5.19
N VAL A 118 0.43 -2.25 4.14
CA VAL A 118 0.63 -0.79 4.16
C VAL A 118 -0.71 -0.07 4.32
N ALA A 119 -1.76 -0.51 3.61
CA ALA A 119 -3.11 0.04 3.72
C ALA A 119 -3.69 -0.13 5.14
N LEU A 120 -3.52 -1.29 5.77
CA LEU A 120 -3.93 -1.51 7.16
C LEU A 120 -3.22 -0.58 8.15
N HIS A 121 -1.95 -0.26 7.92
CA HIS A 121 -1.24 0.73 8.74
C HIS A 121 -1.69 2.17 8.47
N ALA A 122 -2.18 2.48 7.27
CA ALA A 122 -2.68 3.81 6.92
C ALA A 122 -4.12 4.05 7.41
N ALA A 123 -4.96 3.01 7.41
CA ALA A 123 -6.38 3.08 7.69
C ALA A 123 -6.73 3.87 8.97
N PRO A 124 -6.16 3.58 10.16
CA PRO A 124 -6.51 4.30 11.38
C PRO A 124 -6.10 5.77 11.37
N LEU A 125 -5.21 6.16 10.46
CA LEU A 125 -4.72 7.52 10.33
C LEU A 125 -5.62 8.40 9.45
N LEU A 126 -6.56 7.83 8.69
CA LEU A 126 -7.44 8.55 7.80
C LEU A 126 -8.75 8.98 8.46
N GLY A 127 -9.12 8.39 9.59
CA GLY A 127 -10.32 8.74 10.34
C GLY A 127 -11.58 8.70 9.46
N ASP A 128 -12.43 9.72 9.58
CA ASP A 128 -13.71 9.82 8.87
C ASP A 128 -13.58 9.95 7.35
N GLN A 129 -12.38 10.20 6.81
CA GLN A 129 -12.15 10.21 5.38
C GLN A 129 -12.21 8.81 4.77
N LEU A 130 -11.87 7.77 5.56
CA LEU A 130 -11.89 6.39 5.12
C LEU A 130 -13.34 5.86 5.11
N ARG A 131 -13.76 5.26 4.00
CA ARG A 131 -15.09 4.66 3.83
C ARG A 131 -15.06 3.15 3.69
N GLY A 132 -13.93 2.58 3.28
CA GLY A 132 -13.80 1.14 3.11
C GLY A 132 -12.37 0.70 2.85
N VAL A 133 -12.12 -0.58 3.03
CA VAL A 133 -10.81 -1.20 2.76
C VAL A 133 -10.99 -2.45 1.92
N VAL A 134 -10.28 -2.52 0.79
CA VAL A 134 -10.23 -3.71 -0.07
C VAL A 134 -8.85 -4.33 0.02
N GLN A 135 -8.79 -5.62 0.32
CA GLN A 135 -7.55 -6.40 0.43
C GLN A 135 -7.53 -7.47 -0.67
N VAL A 136 -6.55 -7.42 -1.55
CA VAL A 136 -6.40 -8.37 -2.67
C VAL A 136 -5.13 -9.19 -2.48
N ALA A 137 -5.28 -10.50 -2.35
CA ALA A 137 -4.16 -11.42 -2.09
C ALA A 137 -3.26 -10.93 -0.93
N ALA A 138 -3.88 -10.31 0.07
CA ALA A 138 -3.23 -9.73 1.24
C ALA A 138 -3.69 -10.43 2.50
N GLY A 139 -2.80 -11.11 3.16
CA GLY A 139 -3.05 -11.89 4.36
C GLY A 139 -2.01 -11.62 5.43
N GLY A 140 -2.10 -12.36 6.54
CA GLY A 140 -1.14 -12.24 7.62
C GLY A 140 -1.70 -12.79 8.94
N GLY A 141 -1.07 -12.34 10.04
CA GLY A 141 -1.48 -12.75 11.38
C GLY A 141 -0.88 -14.08 11.86
N VAL A 142 -0.45 -14.93 10.95
CA VAL A 142 0.19 -16.23 11.26
C VAL A 142 1.66 -16.17 10.86
N TYR A 143 2.57 -16.17 11.85
CA TYR A 143 3.99 -16.17 11.57
C TYR A 143 4.53 -17.59 11.35
N GLN A 144 5.07 -17.82 10.16
CA GLN A 144 5.67 -19.10 9.77
C GLN A 144 7.20 -18.95 9.56
N PRO A 145 8.02 -19.31 10.55
CA PRO A 145 9.46 -19.04 10.52
C PRO A 145 10.18 -19.58 9.28
N ARG A 146 9.88 -20.82 8.89
CA ARG A 146 10.52 -21.49 7.74
C ARG A 146 10.08 -20.86 6.41
N ALA A 147 8.78 -20.59 6.23
CA ALA A 147 8.26 -19.97 5.01
C ALA A 147 8.80 -18.55 4.86
N PHE A 148 8.77 -17.73 5.90
CA PHE A 148 9.31 -16.38 5.88
C PHE A 148 10.83 -16.32 5.71
N ALA A 149 11.57 -17.30 6.25
CA ALA A 149 13.00 -17.40 5.98
C ALA A 149 13.29 -17.65 4.49
N ARG A 150 12.55 -18.56 3.84
CA ARG A 150 12.66 -18.81 2.39
C ARG A 150 12.31 -17.55 1.57
N VAL A 151 11.24 -16.84 1.91
CA VAL A 151 10.86 -15.59 1.24
C VAL A 151 11.95 -14.54 1.37
N ARG A 152 12.54 -14.36 2.56
CA ARG A 152 13.65 -13.42 2.78
C ARG A 152 14.89 -13.81 1.98
N GLN A 153 15.27 -15.09 2.00
CA GLN A 153 16.45 -15.59 1.27
C GLN A 153 16.25 -15.45 -0.24
N GLY A 154 15.13 -15.90 -0.77
CA GLY A 154 14.81 -15.77 -2.20
C GLY A 154 14.72 -14.31 -2.66
N GLY A 155 14.06 -13.46 -1.87
CA GLY A 155 13.98 -12.03 -2.15
C GLY A 155 15.33 -11.33 -2.08
N ALA A 156 16.19 -11.67 -1.11
CA ALA A 156 17.53 -11.13 -1.00
C ALA A 156 18.42 -11.57 -2.18
N ALA A 157 18.36 -12.85 -2.55
CA ALA A 157 19.08 -13.38 -3.72
C ALA A 157 18.62 -12.70 -5.02
N PHE A 158 17.31 -12.55 -5.22
CA PHE A 158 16.78 -11.83 -6.37
C PHE A 158 17.32 -10.39 -6.42
N LEU A 159 17.28 -9.65 -5.30
CA LEU A 159 17.76 -8.27 -5.25
C LEU A 159 19.28 -8.14 -5.46
N ALA A 160 20.04 -9.16 -5.10
CA ALA A 160 21.49 -9.20 -5.34
C ALA A 160 21.84 -9.49 -6.79
N LEU A 161 21.09 -10.40 -7.43
CA LEU A 161 21.42 -10.94 -8.76
C LEU A 161 20.71 -10.21 -9.90
N ARG A 162 19.67 -9.42 -9.61
CA ARG A 162 18.86 -8.75 -10.65
C ARG A 162 19.72 -7.87 -11.55
N PRO A 163 19.63 -8.01 -12.87
CA PRO A 163 20.38 -7.19 -13.82
C PRO A 163 19.63 -5.86 -14.04
N ALA A 164 19.90 -4.84 -13.21
CA ALA A 164 19.21 -3.56 -13.27
C ALA A 164 19.34 -2.86 -14.65
N TRP A 165 20.42 -3.14 -15.40
CA TRP A 165 20.61 -2.63 -16.76
C TRP A 165 19.55 -3.09 -17.75
N LEU A 166 18.93 -4.26 -17.54
CA LEU A 166 17.82 -4.73 -18.37
C LEU A 166 16.56 -3.86 -18.27
N ALA A 167 16.44 -2.99 -17.28
CA ALA A 167 15.34 -2.06 -17.16
C ALA A 167 15.26 -1.04 -18.32
N GLY A 168 16.38 -0.84 -19.06
CA GLY A 168 16.43 -0.02 -20.26
C GLY A 168 15.97 -0.72 -21.53
N VAL A 169 15.75 -2.04 -21.52
CA VAL A 169 15.34 -2.80 -22.70
C VAL A 169 13.82 -2.67 -22.91
N PRO A 170 13.35 -2.09 -24.05
CA PRO A 170 11.92 -1.83 -24.29
C PRO A 170 11.05 -3.08 -24.19
N ALA A 171 11.53 -4.23 -24.70
CA ALA A 171 10.81 -5.51 -24.64
C ALA A 171 10.56 -6.00 -23.19
N LEU A 172 11.33 -5.50 -22.20
CA LEU A 172 11.19 -5.86 -20.79
C LEU A 172 10.41 -4.80 -19.97
N ALA A 173 9.79 -3.82 -20.63
CA ALA A 173 9.01 -2.78 -19.96
C ALA A 173 7.97 -3.32 -18.94
N PRO A 174 7.26 -4.44 -19.18
CA PRO A 174 6.35 -5.04 -18.20
C PRO A 174 7.05 -5.53 -16.92
N TRP A 175 8.33 -5.86 -17.00
CA TRP A 175 9.17 -6.38 -15.91
C TRP A 175 10.09 -5.33 -15.30
N ARG A 176 9.95 -4.07 -15.73
CA ARG A 176 10.83 -2.99 -15.28
C ARG A 176 10.76 -2.74 -13.77
N ALA A 177 9.56 -2.77 -13.19
CA ALA A 177 9.37 -2.42 -11.78
C ALA A 177 10.27 -3.19 -10.80
N PRO A 178 10.41 -4.53 -10.87
CA PRO A 178 11.35 -5.26 -10.04
C PRO A 178 12.81 -4.87 -10.24
N LEU A 179 13.16 -4.49 -11.48
CA LEU A 179 14.55 -4.17 -11.84
C LEU A 179 15.00 -2.81 -11.30
N VAL A 180 14.09 -1.82 -11.23
CA VAL A 180 14.41 -0.44 -10.83
C VAL A 180 14.15 -0.14 -9.35
N ALA A 181 13.48 -1.02 -8.60
CA ALA A 181 13.17 -0.77 -7.21
C ALA A 181 14.43 -0.44 -6.39
N GLU A 182 14.36 0.59 -5.53
CA GLU A 182 15.48 0.97 -4.67
C GLU A 182 15.83 -0.16 -3.69
N LEU A 183 17.12 -0.52 -3.61
CA LEU A 183 17.56 -1.67 -2.80
C LEU A 183 17.21 -1.53 -1.32
N ARG A 184 17.37 -0.33 -0.75
CA ARG A 184 17.08 -0.08 0.67
C ARG A 184 15.58 -0.21 0.96
N ALA A 185 14.72 0.35 0.09
CA ALA A 185 13.27 0.21 0.19
C ALA A 185 12.86 -1.26 0.06
N ALA A 186 13.33 -1.94 -0.98
CA ALA A 186 12.96 -3.32 -1.26
C ALA A 186 13.42 -4.29 -0.14
N ARG A 187 14.67 -4.17 0.34
CA ARG A 187 15.19 -4.98 1.44
C ARG A 187 14.48 -4.70 2.75
N GLY A 188 14.28 -3.42 3.06
CA GLY A 188 13.65 -3.02 4.33
C GLY A 188 12.18 -3.44 4.41
N LEU A 189 11.39 -3.28 3.33
CA LEU A 189 10.01 -3.74 3.31
C LEU A 189 9.90 -5.26 3.32
N LEU A 190 10.80 -5.98 2.64
CA LEU A 190 10.88 -7.44 2.74
C LEU A 190 11.14 -7.87 4.19
N ALA A 191 12.13 -7.27 4.84
CA ALA A 191 12.45 -7.56 6.24
C ALA A 191 11.29 -7.22 7.17
N SER A 192 10.65 -6.07 6.98
CA SER A 192 9.52 -5.61 7.78
C SER A 192 8.29 -6.53 7.63
N SER A 193 7.90 -6.88 6.39
CA SER A 193 6.72 -7.72 6.13
C SER A 193 6.90 -9.20 6.55
N THR A 194 8.12 -9.64 6.75
CA THR A 194 8.44 -11.01 7.19
C THR A 194 8.93 -11.05 8.65
N ASN A 195 8.89 -9.95 9.37
CA ASN A 195 9.23 -9.87 10.79
C ASN A 195 8.10 -10.42 11.65
N ARG A 196 8.44 -11.20 12.71
CA ARG A 196 7.47 -11.81 13.61
C ARG A 196 6.54 -10.78 14.26
N GLY A 197 7.09 -9.68 14.76
CA GLY A 197 6.31 -8.63 15.43
C GLY A 197 5.36 -7.91 14.47
N ALA A 198 5.83 -7.59 13.25
CA ALA A 198 5.00 -6.96 12.24
C ALA A 198 3.85 -7.86 11.80
N VAL A 199 4.12 -9.15 11.54
CA VAL A 199 3.08 -10.13 11.17
C VAL A 199 2.08 -10.33 12.29
N ALA A 200 2.54 -10.47 13.55
CA ALA A 200 1.66 -10.61 14.71
C ALA A 200 0.87 -9.34 15.05
N GLY A 201 1.27 -8.19 14.53
CA GLY A 201 0.55 -6.92 14.68
C GLY A 201 -0.63 -6.76 13.72
N LEU A 202 -0.64 -7.45 12.57
CA LEU A 202 -1.68 -7.31 11.56
C LEU A 202 -3.11 -7.63 12.06
N PRO A 203 -3.35 -8.66 12.90
CA PRO A 203 -4.67 -8.91 13.46
C PRO A 203 -5.23 -7.74 14.27
N ARG A 204 -4.38 -7.03 15.02
CA ARG A 204 -4.80 -5.83 15.78
C ARG A 204 -5.21 -4.69 14.86
N LEU A 205 -4.49 -4.48 13.76
CA LEU A 205 -4.83 -3.47 12.75
C LEU A 205 -6.13 -3.83 12.04
N ALA A 206 -6.33 -5.11 11.72
CA ALA A 206 -7.57 -5.61 11.12
C ALA A 206 -8.77 -5.45 12.07
N ALA A 207 -8.60 -5.82 13.35
CA ALA A 207 -9.64 -5.66 14.37
C ALA A 207 -9.99 -4.20 14.68
N ALA A 208 -9.08 -3.27 14.43
CA ALA A 208 -9.27 -1.84 14.64
C ALA A 208 -9.97 -1.13 13.46
N LEU A 209 -10.28 -1.83 12.37
CA LEU A 209 -11.03 -1.24 11.26
C LEU A 209 -12.47 -0.94 11.69
N THR A 210 -12.86 0.32 11.54
CA THR A 210 -14.21 0.82 11.85
C THR A 210 -15.11 0.94 10.61
N VAL A 211 -14.56 0.61 9.44
CA VAL A 211 -15.26 0.69 8.14
C VAL A 211 -15.39 -0.69 7.53
N PRO A 212 -16.35 -0.90 6.61
CA PRO A 212 -16.48 -2.16 5.88
C PRO A 212 -15.20 -2.57 5.16
N SER A 213 -14.95 -3.87 5.08
CA SER A 213 -13.78 -4.40 4.38
C SER A 213 -14.10 -5.59 3.47
N LEU A 214 -13.53 -5.58 2.26
CA LEU A 214 -13.61 -6.67 1.29
C LEU A 214 -12.25 -7.36 1.19
N TRP A 215 -12.24 -8.68 1.36
CA TRP A 215 -11.04 -9.51 1.30
C TRP A 215 -11.14 -10.50 0.15
N ILE A 216 -10.26 -10.37 -0.84
CA ILE A 216 -10.28 -11.15 -2.07
C ILE A 216 -9.03 -12.02 -2.13
N ALA A 217 -9.20 -13.32 -2.29
CA ALA A 217 -8.12 -14.27 -2.51
C ALA A 217 -8.30 -15.00 -3.84
N GLY A 218 -7.21 -15.26 -4.54
CA GLY A 218 -7.24 -16.13 -5.72
C GLY A 218 -7.23 -17.61 -5.30
N SER A 219 -8.10 -18.45 -5.88
CA SER A 219 -8.18 -19.87 -5.50
C SER A 219 -6.91 -20.67 -5.84
N ARG A 220 -6.08 -20.15 -6.76
CA ARG A 220 -4.79 -20.75 -7.16
C ARG A 220 -3.59 -19.95 -6.65
N ASP A 221 -3.79 -19.04 -5.69
CA ASP A 221 -2.68 -18.26 -5.12
C ASP A 221 -1.85 -19.13 -4.17
N THR A 222 -0.62 -19.43 -4.59
CA THR A 222 0.37 -20.19 -3.81
C THR A 222 1.33 -19.28 -3.01
N VAL A 223 1.30 -17.98 -3.26
CA VAL A 223 2.12 -16.98 -2.55
C VAL A 223 1.40 -16.51 -1.29
N MET A 224 0.12 -16.15 -1.44
CA MET A 224 -0.77 -15.79 -0.34
C MET A 224 -2.01 -16.67 -0.38
N GLU A 225 -1.86 -17.88 0.16
CA GLU A 225 -2.92 -18.88 0.15
C GLU A 225 -4.23 -18.32 0.74
N PRO A 226 -5.40 -18.66 0.17
CA PRO A 226 -6.71 -18.15 0.61
C PRO A 226 -6.97 -18.28 2.11
N ARG A 227 -6.45 -19.34 2.73
CA ARG A 227 -6.59 -19.57 4.18
C ARG A 227 -6.00 -18.45 5.04
N TYR A 228 -4.88 -17.82 4.60
CA TYR A 228 -4.26 -16.74 5.35
C TYR A 228 -4.98 -15.41 5.13
N VAL A 229 -5.52 -15.18 3.94
CA VAL A 229 -6.37 -14.01 3.66
C VAL A 229 -7.65 -14.11 4.51
N ARG A 230 -8.32 -15.26 4.50
CA ARG A 230 -9.52 -15.53 5.31
C ARG A 230 -9.23 -15.40 6.81
N HIS A 231 -8.09 -15.91 7.27
CA HIS A 231 -7.69 -15.82 8.66
C HIS A 231 -7.58 -14.38 9.13
N LEU A 232 -6.88 -13.51 8.35
CA LEU A 232 -6.74 -12.11 8.72
C LEU A 232 -8.07 -11.35 8.59
N ALA A 233 -8.88 -11.63 7.57
CA ALA A 233 -10.22 -11.06 7.42
C ALA A 233 -11.11 -11.30 8.64
N GLY A 234 -11.02 -12.49 9.23
CA GLY A 234 -11.83 -12.87 10.41
C GLY A 234 -11.59 -12.03 11.66
N TYR A 235 -10.57 -11.19 11.71
CA TYR A 235 -10.38 -10.22 12.79
C TYR A 235 -11.14 -8.92 12.56
N CYS A 236 -11.56 -8.60 11.31
CA CYS A 236 -12.29 -7.37 11.03
C CYS A 236 -13.75 -7.50 11.46
N PRO A 237 -14.29 -6.53 12.22
CA PRO A 237 -15.69 -6.56 12.67
C PRO A 237 -16.70 -6.61 11.52
N GLN A 238 -16.45 -5.85 10.45
CA GLN A 238 -17.27 -5.78 9.24
C GLN A 238 -16.45 -6.21 8.04
N HIS A 239 -16.48 -7.51 7.73
CA HIS A 239 -15.73 -8.02 6.59
C HIS A 239 -16.56 -8.93 5.69
N ARG A 240 -16.22 -8.88 4.41
CA ARG A 240 -16.64 -9.87 3.42
C ARG A 240 -15.40 -10.55 2.87
N PHE A 241 -15.39 -11.86 2.83
CA PHE A 241 -14.35 -12.64 2.18
C PHE A 241 -14.90 -13.28 0.90
N THR A 242 -14.16 -13.13 -0.20
CA THR A 242 -14.52 -13.72 -1.49
C THR A 242 -13.33 -14.44 -2.11
N LEU A 243 -13.59 -15.63 -2.64
CA LEU A 243 -12.63 -16.40 -3.40
C LEU A 243 -12.84 -16.11 -4.89
N LEU A 244 -11.81 -15.65 -5.57
CA LEU A 244 -11.84 -15.45 -7.03
C LEU A 244 -11.32 -16.71 -7.71
N GLU A 245 -12.24 -17.49 -8.26
CA GLU A 245 -11.93 -18.79 -8.83
C GLU A 245 -11.00 -18.69 -10.04
N GLY A 246 -10.00 -19.56 -10.07
CA GLY A 246 -8.99 -19.61 -11.12
C GLY A 246 -7.89 -18.56 -11.03
N ALA A 247 -8.05 -17.55 -10.16
CA ALA A 247 -7.07 -16.49 -10.00
C ALA A 247 -5.84 -16.96 -9.17
N GLY A 248 -4.66 -16.47 -9.57
CA GLY A 248 -3.42 -16.58 -8.80
C GLY A 248 -3.15 -15.31 -7.98
N HIS A 249 -1.85 -15.05 -7.69
CA HIS A 249 -1.42 -13.92 -6.85
C HIS A 249 -1.65 -12.53 -7.46
N LEU A 250 -1.80 -12.42 -8.78
CA LEU A 250 -1.98 -11.15 -9.51
C LEU A 250 -3.33 -11.11 -10.26
N PRO A 251 -4.47 -11.15 -9.54
CA PRO A 251 -5.78 -11.17 -10.19
C PRO A 251 -6.06 -9.90 -11.00
N MET A 252 -5.51 -8.74 -10.62
CA MET A 252 -5.64 -7.48 -11.34
C MET A 252 -5.00 -7.50 -12.74
N ARG A 253 -4.11 -8.47 -13.02
CA ARG A 253 -3.53 -8.70 -14.36
C ARG A 253 -4.25 -9.81 -15.12
N ALA A 254 -4.54 -10.91 -14.43
CA ALA A 254 -5.09 -12.11 -15.06
C ALA A 254 -6.61 -12.01 -15.28
N MET A 255 -7.31 -11.37 -14.36
CA MET A 255 -8.79 -11.31 -14.33
C MET A 255 -9.28 -9.91 -13.91
N PRO A 256 -8.85 -8.83 -14.59
CA PRO A 256 -9.20 -7.46 -14.19
C PRO A 256 -10.72 -7.23 -14.21
N GLY A 257 -11.44 -7.76 -15.21
CA GLY A 257 -12.88 -7.65 -15.32
C GLY A 257 -13.62 -8.21 -14.09
N PRO A 258 -13.50 -9.50 -13.79
CA PRO A 258 -14.11 -10.09 -12.60
C PRO A 258 -13.72 -9.41 -11.29
N LEU A 259 -12.45 -9.01 -11.15
CA LEU A 259 -11.99 -8.29 -9.97
C LEU A 259 -12.66 -6.92 -9.82
N GLY A 260 -12.73 -6.15 -10.90
CA GLY A 260 -13.36 -4.83 -10.90
C GLY A 260 -14.85 -4.90 -10.61
N SER A 261 -15.57 -5.84 -11.25
CA SER A 261 -17.00 -6.05 -10.99
C SER A 261 -17.28 -6.43 -9.53
N LEU A 262 -16.44 -7.28 -8.95
CA LEU A 262 -16.56 -7.65 -7.53
C LEU A 262 -16.38 -6.45 -6.61
N ILE A 263 -15.36 -5.62 -6.86
CA ILE A 263 -15.10 -4.40 -6.07
C ILE A 263 -16.25 -3.41 -6.22
N GLU A 264 -16.70 -3.16 -7.45
CA GLU A 264 -17.80 -2.24 -7.73
C GLU A 264 -19.10 -2.67 -7.04
N THR A 265 -19.47 -3.96 -7.20
CA THR A 265 -20.66 -4.52 -6.54
C THR A 265 -20.60 -4.32 -5.02
N TRP A 266 -19.46 -4.63 -4.41
CA TRP A 266 -19.29 -4.45 -2.97
C TRP A 266 -19.39 -2.96 -2.57
N LEU A 267 -18.79 -2.04 -3.32
CA LEU A 267 -18.87 -0.60 -3.04
C LEU A 267 -20.31 -0.07 -3.08
N ARG A 268 -21.13 -0.59 -4.01
CA ARG A 268 -22.57 -0.25 -4.09
C ARG A 268 -23.36 -0.83 -2.93
N GLU A 269 -23.13 -2.09 -2.58
CA GLU A 269 -23.83 -2.76 -1.48
C GLU A 269 -23.53 -2.12 -0.12
N GLU A 270 -22.33 -1.57 0.07
CA GLU A 270 -21.95 -0.82 1.27
C GLU A 270 -22.38 0.67 1.21
N GLY A 271 -23.05 1.10 0.15
CA GLY A 271 -23.49 2.50 -0.03
C GLY A 271 -22.32 3.50 -0.19
N ILE A 272 -21.12 3.02 -0.56
CA ILE A 272 -19.94 3.86 -0.78
C ILE A 272 -19.96 4.46 -2.19
N LEU A 273 -20.51 3.72 -3.13
CA LEU A 273 -20.73 4.14 -4.52
C LEU A 273 -22.24 4.15 -4.80
N ALA A 274 -22.71 5.20 -5.48
CA ALA A 274 -24.11 5.33 -5.89
C ALA A 274 -24.50 4.32 -7.01
#